data_ee706f7185f11cf7b14f43f6c7a90e6a
#
_entry.id   ee706f7185f11cf7b14f43f6c7a90e6a
#
_cell.length_a   1.000
_cell.length_b   1.000
_cell.length_c   1.000
_cell.angle_alpha   90.00
_cell.angle_beta   90.00
_cell.angle_gamma   90.00
#
_symmetry.space_group_name_H-M   'P 1'
#
loop_
_entity.id
_entity.type
_entity.pdbx_description
1 polymer ?
#
loop_
_entity_poly.entity_id
_entity_poly.type
_entity_poly.pdbx_seq_one_letter_code
_entity_poly.pdbx_strand_id
1 'polypeptide(L)'
;MTHELSEDRQMRGNAWPGTLLLLVTLLLDPHAAGADAAETRLNILVYGATGKIGTHVVTEALGRGHAVTAVSRNPARITRRHENLSAVKGDLLDTASIRHLATGQDVVIISVRGVIGDSKTPESALQWLAVKNVVATLREMGDDAPRLIHVGGSGTLEVRPGVMYADKLPRLFLPKDLELEIEGQILALDFLRTVDDVNWTYATPPKNLTNGRRKGTYRTGGDRMLKDERGRNLISRADFAIALVDEAQSNANRKQRFAVAY
;
A
#
# COMPACT_ATOMS: atom_id res chain seq x y z
N MET A 1 47.37 70.64 9.30
CA MET A 1 48.67 70.37 8.68
C MET A 1 48.32 69.52 7.45
N THR A 2 48.04 70.20 6.35
CA THR A 2 48.94 70.43 5.19
C THR A 2 49.18 69.13 4.43
N HIS A 3 48.90 68.91 3.16
CA HIS A 3 48.84 69.66 1.93
C HIS A 3 48.36 68.64 0.87
N GLU A 4 47.35 68.87 0.03
CA GLU A 4 47.47 69.51 -1.32
C GLU A 4 48.47 68.78 -2.23
N LEU A 5 48.10 68.36 -3.40
CA LEU A 5 47.90 68.88 -4.72
C LEU A 5 47.97 67.70 -5.71
N SER A 6 47.08 67.53 -6.58
CA SER A 6 46.93 67.91 -8.00
C SER A 6 47.96 67.22 -8.92
N GLU A 7 47.59 66.63 -10.01
CA GLU A 7 47.36 67.18 -11.33
C GLU A 7 47.07 66.13 -12.39
N ASP A 8 46.15 66.46 -13.18
CA ASP A 8 45.92 66.16 -14.57
C ASP A 8 47.00 65.58 -15.43
N ARG A 9 46.63 64.58 -16.24
CA ARG A 9 47.07 64.53 -17.65
C ARG A 9 46.16 63.65 -18.51
N GLN A 10 45.44 64.36 -19.37
CA GLN A 10 44.89 63.89 -20.63
C GLN A 10 45.92 63.15 -21.49
N MET A 11 45.51 62.13 -22.21
CA MET A 11 45.65 62.05 -23.67
C MET A 11 45.37 60.66 -24.26
N ARG A 12 44.48 60.64 -25.26
CA ARG A 12 44.49 59.87 -26.53
C ARG A 12 44.25 58.39 -26.45
N GLY A 13 43.12 57.87 -26.76
CA GLY A 13 42.65 57.63 -28.11
C GLY A 13 43.31 56.44 -28.81
N ASN A 14 42.66 55.25 -28.78
CA ASN A 14 42.78 54.32 -29.90
C ASN A 14 41.49 53.50 -29.98
N ALA A 15 40.79 53.74 -31.09
CA ALA A 15 39.65 52.96 -31.53
C ALA A 15 40.11 51.56 -31.97
N TRP A 16 39.45 50.51 -31.47
CA TRP A 16 39.55 49.17 -32.05
C TRP A 16 38.16 48.71 -32.43
N PRO A 17 38.05 47.95 -33.57
CA PRO A 17 36.77 47.75 -34.25
C PRO A 17 35.96 46.63 -33.63
N GLY A 18 34.69 46.75 -33.84
CA GLY A 18 33.57 45.89 -33.43
C GLY A 18 33.81 44.40 -33.37
N THR A 19 33.58 43.84 -32.17
CA THR A 19 33.28 42.43 -32.02
C THR A 19 31.79 42.33 -31.87
N LEU A 20 31.16 41.80 -32.93
CA LEU A 20 29.74 41.48 -33.02
C LEU A 20 29.47 40.33 -32.03
N LEU A 21 28.93 40.63 -30.87
CA LEU A 21 28.50 39.62 -29.91
C LEU A 21 27.16 39.02 -30.41
N LEU A 22 27.24 37.87 -31.07
CA LEU A 22 26.06 37.10 -31.43
C LEU A 22 25.43 36.57 -30.11
N LEU A 23 24.37 37.21 -29.63
CA LEU A 23 23.50 36.72 -28.58
C LEU A 23 22.68 35.56 -29.17
N VAL A 24 23.15 34.34 -28.95
CA VAL A 24 22.35 33.13 -29.14
C VAL A 24 21.37 33.07 -27.95
N THR A 25 20.19 33.63 -28.16
CA THR A 25 19.04 33.36 -27.26
C THR A 25 18.64 31.91 -27.43
N LEU A 26 19.10 31.05 -26.50
CA LEU A 26 18.50 29.73 -26.32
C LEU A 26 17.05 29.95 -25.87
N LEU A 27 16.12 29.79 -26.79
CA LEU A 27 14.71 29.62 -26.46
C LEU A 27 14.58 28.30 -25.75
N LEU A 28 14.61 28.30 -24.41
CA LEU A 28 14.15 27.19 -23.60
C LEU A 28 12.64 27.09 -23.80
N ASP A 29 12.20 26.11 -24.56
CA ASP A 29 10.81 25.73 -24.65
C ASP A 29 10.35 25.26 -23.25
N PRO A 30 9.41 25.98 -22.60
CA PRO A 30 8.91 25.56 -21.28
C PRO A 30 7.92 24.38 -21.35
N HIS A 31 7.80 23.70 -22.49
CA HIS A 31 6.87 22.59 -22.71
C HIS A 31 7.51 21.20 -22.72
N ALA A 32 8.80 21.07 -22.39
CA ALA A 32 9.49 19.77 -22.34
C ALA A 32 9.62 19.20 -20.91
N ALA A 33 8.66 19.48 -20.02
CA ALA A 33 8.64 18.88 -18.67
C ALA A 33 7.26 18.30 -18.37
N GLY A 34 6.88 17.31 -19.15
CA GLY A 34 5.65 16.54 -18.96
C GLY A 34 5.75 15.17 -19.62
N ALA A 35 6.89 14.50 -19.45
CA ALA A 35 6.87 13.05 -19.57
C ALA A 35 6.13 12.57 -18.33
N ASP A 36 4.80 12.36 -18.44
CA ASP A 36 4.06 11.43 -17.57
C ASP A 36 4.92 10.17 -17.50
N ALA A 37 5.57 9.95 -16.37
CA ALA A 37 6.14 8.64 -16.08
C ALA A 37 4.92 7.71 -16.13
N ALA A 38 4.75 7.00 -17.24
CA ALA A 38 3.69 6.03 -17.41
C ALA A 38 3.75 5.13 -16.17
N GLU A 39 2.76 5.26 -15.28
CA GLU A 39 2.71 4.45 -14.07
C GLU A 39 2.85 3.00 -14.51
N THR A 40 3.88 2.31 -14.00
CA THR A 40 4.18 0.95 -14.41
C THR A 40 2.98 0.07 -14.13
N ARG A 41 2.41 -0.52 -15.18
CA ARG A 41 1.30 -1.46 -15.06
C ARG A 41 1.75 -2.68 -14.26
N LEU A 42 1.04 -2.98 -13.19
CA LEU A 42 1.30 -4.13 -12.33
C LEU A 42 0.31 -5.27 -12.61
N ASN A 43 0.77 -6.51 -12.37
CA ASN A 43 -0.05 -7.71 -12.26
C ASN A 43 -0.36 -7.94 -10.78
N ILE A 44 -1.61 -7.75 -10.37
CA ILE A 44 -2.03 -7.77 -8.95
C ILE A 44 -2.95 -8.95 -8.68
N LEU A 45 -2.51 -9.88 -7.84
CA LEU A 45 -3.31 -10.99 -7.34
C LEU A 45 -4.08 -10.56 -6.09
N VAL A 46 -5.40 -10.65 -6.10
CA VAL A 46 -6.24 -10.23 -4.97
C VAL A 46 -7.01 -11.42 -4.40
N TYR A 47 -6.58 -11.93 -3.26
CA TYR A 47 -7.37 -12.87 -2.47
C TYR A 47 -8.44 -12.14 -1.66
N GLY A 48 -9.64 -12.73 -1.62
CA GLY A 48 -10.79 -12.07 -0.99
C GLY A 48 -11.44 -11.00 -1.88
N ALA A 49 -11.30 -11.10 -3.21
CA ALA A 49 -11.79 -10.16 -4.21
C ALA A 49 -13.31 -9.93 -4.16
N THR A 50 -14.09 -10.85 -3.60
CA THR A 50 -15.55 -10.71 -3.38
C THR A 50 -15.92 -10.10 -2.03
N GLY A 51 -14.91 -9.78 -1.21
CA GLY A 51 -15.09 -9.22 0.13
C GLY A 51 -15.34 -7.72 0.11
N LYS A 52 -15.72 -7.16 1.29
CA LYS A 52 -16.06 -5.73 1.44
C LYS A 52 -14.89 -4.77 1.15
N ILE A 53 -13.64 -5.21 1.28
CA ILE A 53 -12.44 -4.44 0.92
C ILE A 53 -11.98 -4.86 -0.47
N GLY A 54 -11.84 -6.16 -0.72
CA GLY A 54 -11.28 -6.69 -1.96
C GLY A 54 -12.00 -6.21 -3.23
N THR A 55 -13.33 -6.04 -3.20
CA THR A 55 -14.08 -5.46 -4.33
C THR A 55 -13.66 -4.04 -4.66
N HIS A 56 -13.34 -3.22 -3.66
CA HIS A 56 -12.83 -1.86 -3.85
C HIS A 56 -11.38 -1.86 -4.35
N VAL A 57 -10.55 -2.80 -3.86
CA VAL A 57 -9.16 -2.98 -4.34
C VAL A 57 -9.16 -3.35 -5.82
N VAL A 58 -9.96 -4.33 -6.22
CA VAL A 58 -10.14 -4.71 -7.65
C VAL A 58 -10.60 -3.51 -8.48
N THR A 59 -11.56 -2.73 -7.96
CA THR A 59 -12.07 -1.55 -8.67
C THR A 59 -11.01 -0.48 -8.85
N GLU A 60 -10.25 -0.17 -7.81
CA GLU A 60 -9.21 0.86 -7.83
C GLU A 60 -8.04 0.44 -8.73
N ALA A 61 -7.57 -0.81 -8.62
CA ALA A 61 -6.48 -1.33 -9.42
C ALA A 61 -6.82 -1.34 -10.93
N LEU A 62 -8.02 -1.77 -11.30
CA LEU A 62 -8.49 -1.72 -12.68
C LEU A 62 -8.64 -0.28 -13.18
N GLY A 63 -9.12 0.63 -12.33
CA GLY A 63 -9.26 2.04 -12.66
C GLY A 63 -7.94 2.75 -12.95
N ARG A 64 -6.81 2.19 -12.45
CA ARG A 64 -5.44 2.65 -12.74
C ARG A 64 -4.77 1.85 -13.86
N GLY A 65 -5.49 1.00 -14.57
CA GLY A 65 -4.96 0.24 -15.71
C GLY A 65 -4.13 -0.99 -15.36
N HIS A 66 -4.07 -1.41 -14.08
CA HIS A 66 -3.38 -2.64 -13.68
C HIS A 66 -4.12 -3.89 -14.17
N ALA A 67 -3.36 -4.98 -14.38
CA ALA A 67 -3.94 -6.30 -14.59
C ALA A 67 -4.28 -6.92 -13.22
N VAL A 68 -5.51 -7.42 -13.07
CA VAL A 68 -5.99 -7.96 -11.80
C VAL A 68 -6.42 -9.40 -11.94
N THR A 69 -5.81 -10.27 -11.14
CA THR A 69 -6.27 -11.64 -10.93
C THR A 69 -7.07 -11.69 -9.64
N ALA A 70 -8.40 -11.69 -9.77
CA ALA A 70 -9.32 -11.70 -8.65
C ALA A 70 -9.62 -13.14 -8.20
N VAL A 71 -9.20 -13.50 -7.00
CA VAL A 71 -9.31 -14.85 -6.46
C VAL A 71 -10.51 -15.00 -5.55
N SER A 72 -11.28 -16.04 -5.78
CA SER A 72 -12.39 -16.45 -4.91
C SER A 72 -12.51 -17.97 -4.88
N ARG A 73 -13.01 -18.53 -3.75
CA ARG A 73 -13.44 -19.94 -3.69
C ARG A 73 -14.58 -20.26 -4.65
N ASN A 74 -15.39 -19.26 -4.97
CA ASN A 74 -16.43 -19.31 -5.99
C ASN A 74 -16.29 -18.11 -6.95
N PRO A 75 -15.56 -18.25 -8.07
CA PRO A 75 -15.32 -17.17 -9.04
C PRO A 75 -16.60 -16.62 -9.69
N ALA A 76 -17.68 -17.42 -9.77
CA ALA A 76 -18.96 -16.95 -10.32
C ALA A 76 -19.55 -15.76 -9.56
N ARG A 77 -19.13 -15.52 -8.32
CA ARG A 77 -19.50 -14.33 -7.54
C ARG A 77 -18.81 -13.05 -7.98
N ILE A 78 -17.78 -13.15 -8.85
CA ILE A 78 -17.09 -12.00 -9.45
C ILE A 78 -17.83 -11.66 -10.75
N THR A 79 -18.84 -10.83 -10.65
CA THR A 79 -19.72 -10.48 -11.79
C THR A 79 -19.17 -9.36 -12.66
N ARG A 80 -18.18 -8.60 -12.17
CA ARG A 80 -17.52 -7.54 -12.93
C ARG A 80 -16.87 -8.13 -14.18
N ARG A 81 -16.96 -7.37 -15.29
CA ARG A 81 -16.25 -7.67 -16.55
C ARG A 81 -15.32 -6.49 -16.87
N HIS A 82 -14.10 -6.80 -17.21
CA HIS A 82 -13.07 -5.83 -17.61
C HIS A 82 -11.97 -6.57 -18.38
N GLU A 83 -11.40 -5.96 -19.39
CA GLU A 83 -10.32 -6.58 -20.21
C GLU A 83 -9.10 -7.00 -19.40
N ASN A 84 -8.76 -6.21 -18.37
CA ASN A 84 -7.63 -6.44 -17.47
C ASN A 84 -8.01 -7.25 -16.21
N LEU A 85 -9.17 -7.92 -16.17
CA LEU A 85 -9.64 -8.70 -15.03
C LEU A 85 -9.77 -10.18 -15.37
N SER A 86 -9.06 -11.01 -14.61
CA SER A 86 -9.22 -12.47 -14.60
C SER A 86 -9.87 -12.89 -13.28
N ALA A 87 -10.99 -13.61 -13.33
CA ALA A 87 -11.65 -14.18 -12.15
C ALA A 87 -11.30 -15.66 -12.05
N VAL A 88 -10.62 -16.06 -10.97
CA VAL A 88 -10.08 -17.43 -10.83
C VAL A 88 -10.45 -18.05 -9.49
N LYS A 89 -10.49 -19.39 -9.47
CA LYS A 89 -10.60 -20.16 -8.22
C LYS A 89 -9.22 -20.28 -7.58
N GLY A 90 -9.14 -20.09 -6.26
CA GLY A 90 -7.93 -20.33 -5.50
C GLY A 90 -8.22 -20.53 -4.03
N ASP A 91 -7.30 -21.20 -3.34
CA ASP A 91 -7.38 -21.49 -1.92
C ASP A 91 -6.07 -21.10 -1.23
N LEU A 92 -6.19 -20.30 -0.17
CA LEU A 92 -5.06 -19.89 0.68
C LEU A 92 -4.57 -21.00 1.63
N LEU A 93 -5.30 -22.12 1.70
CA LEU A 93 -4.89 -23.30 2.45
C LEU A 93 -4.12 -24.32 1.59
N ASP A 94 -4.04 -24.10 0.29
CA ASP A 94 -3.31 -24.92 -0.68
C ASP A 94 -2.11 -24.16 -1.25
N THR A 95 -0.91 -24.54 -0.84
CA THR A 95 0.35 -23.90 -1.27
C THR A 95 0.63 -24.08 -2.76
N ALA A 96 0.18 -25.19 -3.36
CA ALA A 96 0.31 -25.39 -4.81
C ALA A 96 -0.60 -24.41 -5.57
N SER A 97 -1.83 -24.19 -5.11
CA SER A 97 -2.73 -23.16 -5.63
C SER A 97 -2.12 -21.75 -5.49
N ILE A 98 -1.53 -21.43 -4.33
CA ILE A 98 -0.88 -20.14 -4.10
C ILE A 98 0.27 -19.95 -5.07
N ARG A 99 1.19 -20.91 -5.21
CA ARG A 99 2.34 -20.85 -6.13
C ARG A 99 1.89 -20.63 -7.57
N HIS A 100 0.94 -21.44 -8.05
CA HIS A 100 0.42 -21.32 -9.40
C HIS A 100 -0.14 -19.92 -9.69
N LEU A 101 -0.92 -19.37 -8.79
CA LEU A 101 -1.56 -18.06 -8.97
C LEU A 101 -0.59 -16.88 -8.75
N ALA A 102 0.43 -17.04 -7.91
CA ALA A 102 1.43 -16.01 -7.62
C ALA A 102 2.49 -15.88 -8.73
N THR A 103 2.68 -16.93 -9.56
CA THR A 103 3.64 -16.89 -10.67
C THR A 103 3.29 -15.80 -11.66
N GLY A 104 4.27 -14.94 -11.98
CA GLY A 104 4.11 -13.81 -12.92
C GLY A 104 3.29 -12.64 -12.36
N GLN A 105 2.99 -12.62 -11.06
CA GLN A 105 2.40 -11.47 -10.39
C GLN A 105 3.48 -10.56 -9.80
N ASP A 106 3.21 -9.27 -9.72
CA ASP A 106 4.09 -8.28 -9.06
C ASP A 106 3.73 -8.14 -7.58
N VAL A 107 2.43 -8.27 -7.26
CA VAL A 107 1.88 -8.07 -5.91
C VAL A 107 0.79 -9.07 -5.60
N VAL A 108 0.83 -9.64 -4.40
CA VAL A 108 -0.26 -10.42 -3.81
C VAL A 108 -0.91 -9.61 -2.70
N ILE A 109 -2.21 -9.32 -2.81
CA ILE A 109 -2.99 -8.65 -1.77
C ILE A 109 -3.92 -9.68 -1.12
N ILE A 110 -3.79 -9.84 0.21
CA ILE A 110 -4.65 -10.74 1.00
C ILE A 110 -5.65 -9.89 1.79
N SER A 111 -6.94 -10.02 1.48
CA SER A 111 -8.04 -9.35 2.18
C SER A 111 -9.13 -10.34 2.56
N VAL A 112 -8.79 -11.28 3.43
CA VAL A 112 -9.68 -12.37 3.87
C VAL A 112 -9.96 -12.28 5.37
N ARG A 113 -11.02 -12.96 5.80
CA ARG A 113 -11.39 -13.11 7.20
C ARG A 113 -12.16 -14.41 7.43
N GLY A 114 -12.25 -14.80 8.67
CA GLY A 114 -13.01 -15.98 9.14
C GLY A 114 -12.16 -16.91 9.97
N VAL A 115 -12.82 -17.93 10.53
CA VAL A 115 -12.22 -19.00 11.30
C VAL A 115 -12.48 -20.30 10.54
N ILE A 116 -11.48 -21.16 10.44
CA ILE A 116 -11.53 -22.40 9.66
C ILE A 116 -11.61 -23.63 10.59
N GLY A 117 -12.45 -24.58 10.22
CA GLY A 117 -12.62 -25.83 10.95
C GLY A 117 -13.35 -25.67 12.28
N ASP A 118 -13.36 -26.73 13.06
CA ASP A 118 -14.04 -26.82 14.37
C ASP A 118 -13.14 -26.40 15.53
N SER A 119 -11.84 -26.22 15.28
CA SER A 119 -10.89 -25.73 16.26
C SER A 119 -11.20 -24.26 16.60
N LYS A 120 -11.37 -23.99 17.88
CA LYS A 120 -11.67 -22.65 18.37
C LYS A 120 -10.42 -22.00 18.98
N THR A 121 -9.33 -21.98 18.21
CA THR A 121 -8.07 -21.34 18.59
C THR A 121 -7.69 -20.20 17.64
N PRO A 122 -6.84 -19.26 18.05
CA PRO A 122 -6.38 -18.16 17.20
C PRO A 122 -5.70 -18.63 15.90
N GLU A 123 -5.04 -19.80 15.96
CA GLU A 123 -4.35 -20.40 14.81
C GLU A 123 -5.32 -20.91 13.74
N SER A 124 -6.60 -21.08 14.07
CA SER A 124 -7.65 -21.40 13.09
C SER A 124 -8.17 -20.17 12.33
N ALA A 125 -7.72 -18.97 12.64
CA ALA A 125 -8.06 -17.77 11.89
C ALA A 125 -7.47 -17.83 10.49
N LEU A 126 -8.31 -17.61 9.46
CA LEU A 126 -7.90 -17.67 8.06
C LEU A 126 -6.79 -16.67 7.74
N GLN A 127 -6.79 -15.52 8.39
CA GLN A 127 -5.77 -14.48 8.22
C GLN A 127 -4.38 -14.98 8.58
N TRP A 128 -4.27 -15.69 9.70
CA TRP A 128 -3.04 -16.32 10.16
C TRP A 128 -2.58 -17.43 9.22
N LEU A 129 -3.47 -18.36 8.89
CA LEU A 129 -3.16 -19.48 7.99
C LEU A 129 -2.73 -18.96 6.60
N ALA A 130 -3.42 -17.95 6.08
CA ALA A 130 -3.10 -17.33 4.79
C ALA A 130 -1.68 -16.74 4.78
N VAL A 131 -1.33 -15.96 5.81
CA VAL A 131 0.00 -15.34 5.89
C VAL A 131 1.10 -16.41 5.95
N LYS A 132 0.94 -17.44 6.80
CA LYS A 132 1.90 -18.54 6.91
C LYS A 132 2.13 -19.23 5.56
N ASN A 133 1.05 -19.62 4.91
CA ASN A 133 1.13 -20.38 3.65
C ASN A 133 1.70 -19.52 2.51
N VAL A 134 1.27 -18.25 2.42
CA VAL A 134 1.79 -17.34 1.38
C VAL A 134 3.27 -17.05 1.62
N VAL A 135 3.69 -16.72 2.85
CA VAL A 135 5.12 -16.48 3.14
C VAL A 135 5.97 -17.71 2.84
N ALA A 136 5.52 -18.93 3.23
CA ALA A 136 6.21 -20.16 2.91
C ALA A 136 6.36 -20.36 1.39
N THR A 137 5.27 -20.13 0.64
CA THR A 137 5.28 -20.26 -0.82
C THR A 137 6.21 -19.22 -1.47
N LEU A 138 6.15 -17.95 -1.04
CA LEU A 138 6.99 -16.89 -1.61
C LEU A 138 8.49 -17.13 -1.33
N ARG A 139 8.86 -17.69 -0.17
CA ARG A 139 10.23 -18.12 0.11
C ARG A 139 10.75 -19.14 -0.91
N GLU A 140 9.92 -20.13 -1.22
CA GLU A 140 10.28 -21.17 -2.19
C GLU A 140 10.32 -20.64 -3.64
N MET A 141 9.66 -19.51 -3.94
CA MET A 141 9.74 -18.85 -5.24
C MET A 141 11.03 -18.00 -5.40
N GLY A 142 11.66 -17.62 -4.29
CA GLY A 142 12.91 -16.87 -4.32
C GLY A 142 12.78 -15.49 -4.98
N ASP A 143 13.69 -15.17 -5.89
CA ASP A 143 13.75 -13.85 -6.56
C ASP A 143 12.53 -13.56 -7.46
N ASP A 144 11.84 -14.59 -7.92
CA ASP A 144 10.62 -14.47 -8.73
C ASP A 144 9.35 -14.23 -7.88
N ALA A 145 9.50 -14.14 -6.54
CA ALA A 145 8.38 -13.98 -5.65
C ALA A 145 7.76 -12.57 -5.74
N PRO A 146 6.43 -12.47 -5.93
CA PRO A 146 5.74 -11.20 -5.79
C PRO A 146 5.82 -10.69 -4.33
N ARG A 147 5.70 -9.38 -4.15
CA ARG A 147 5.57 -8.84 -2.80
C ARG A 147 4.18 -9.10 -2.22
N LEU A 148 4.11 -9.18 -0.90
CA LEU A 148 2.89 -9.44 -0.14
C LEU A 148 2.36 -8.14 0.48
N ILE A 149 1.07 -7.83 0.27
CA ILE A 149 0.33 -6.86 1.07
C ILE A 149 -0.77 -7.61 1.82
N HIS A 150 -0.63 -7.70 3.14
CA HIS A 150 -1.64 -8.32 4.00
C HIS A 150 -2.54 -7.24 4.62
N VAL A 151 -3.85 -7.35 4.41
CA VAL A 151 -4.82 -6.49 5.07
C VAL A 151 -5.04 -7.00 6.50
N GLY A 152 -4.54 -6.23 7.43
CA GLY A 152 -4.61 -6.53 8.86
C GLY A 152 -5.92 -6.13 9.53
N GLY A 153 -5.90 -6.10 10.86
CA GLY A 153 -7.03 -5.74 11.69
C GLY A 153 -6.75 -4.58 12.64
N SER A 154 -7.72 -3.71 12.84
CA SER A 154 -7.61 -2.56 13.77
C SER A 154 -7.33 -2.95 15.22
N GLY A 155 -7.61 -4.21 15.60
CA GLY A 155 -7.27 -4.74 16.93
C GLY A 155 -5.78 -4.65 17.26
N THR A 156 -4.92 -4.72 16.22
CA THR A 156 -3.46 -4.64 16.36
C THR A 156 -2.92 -3.22 16.52
N LEU A 157 -3.75 -2.16 16.36
CA LEU A 157 -3.32 -0.77 16.49
C LEU A 157 -3.11 -0.39 17.95
N GLU A 158 -2.03 0.31 18.23
CA GLU A 158 -1.77 0.88 19.55
C GLU A 158 -2.64 2.10 19.83
N VAL A 159 -3.41 2.05 20.92
CA VAL A 159 -4.17 3.21 21.43
C VAL A 159 -3.30 4.13 22.31
N ARG A 160 -2.22 3.56 22.85
CA ARG A 160 -1.10 4.21 23.54
C ARG A 160 0.12 3.28 23.45
N PRO A 161 1.35 3.74 23.68
CA PRO A 161 2.54 2.89 23.57
C PRO A 161 2.37 1.55 24.32
N GLY A 162 2.58 0.43 23.62
CA GLY A 162 2.51 -0.92 24.16
C GLY A 162 1.11 -1.43 24.53
N VAL A 163 0.02 -0.71 24.18
CA VAL A 163 -1.35 -1.14 24.47
C VAL A 163 -2.15 -1.17 23.18
N MET A 164 -2.53 -2.36 22.74
CA MET A 164 -3.31 -2.55 21.55
C MET A 164 -4.80 -2.20 21.75
N TYR A 165 -5.49 -1.87 20.67
CA TYR A 165 -6.94 -1.68 20.70
C TYR A 165 -7.67 -2.97 21.13
N ALA A 166 -7.15 -4.14 20.74
CA ALA A 166 -7.65 -5.44 21.19
C ALA A 166 -7.74 -5.55 22.74
N ASP A 167 -6.78 -4.97 23.47
CA ASP A 167 -6.75 -4.99 24.94
C ASP A 167 -7.85 -4.15 25.60
N LYS A 168 -8.49 -3.27 24.80
CA LYS A 168 -9.58 -2.39 25.25
C LYS A 168 -10.97 -2.91 24.89
N LEU A 169 -11.03 -4.00 24.14
CA LEU A 169 -12.31 -4.59 23.75
C LEU A 169 -12.91 -5.40 24.92
N PRO A 170 -14.22 -5.32 25.14
CA PRO A 170 -14.89 -6.08 26.19
C PRO A 170 -15.04 -7.55 25.75
N ARG A 171 -13.99 -8.34 25.94
CA ARG A 171 -13.88 -9.74 25.43
C ARG A 171 -15.08 -10.61 25.83
N LEU A 172 -15.67 -10.39 27.00
CA LEU A 172 -16.83 -11.14 27.45
C LEU A 172 -18.06 -11.02 26.53
N PHE A 173 -18.15 -9.92 25.78
CA PHE A 173 -19.27 -9.61 24.89
C PHE A 173 -18.93 -9.74 23.40
N LEU A 174 -17.68 -10.15 23.08
CA LEU A 174 -17.29 -10.37 21.69
C LEU A 174 -17.79 -11.75 21.22
N PRO A 175 -18.37 -11.83 19.99
CA PRO A 175 -18.56 -13.12 19.35
C PRO A 175 -17.23 -13.88 19.28
N LYS A 176 -17.24 -15.17 19.62
CA LYS A 176 -15.99 -15.97 19.71
C LYS A 176 -15.18 -15.96 18.43
N ASP A 177 -15.82 -16.08 17.27
CA ASP A 177 -15.13 -16.01 15.98
C ASP A 177 -14.44 -14.67 15.74
N LEU A 178 -15.05 -13.55 16.18
CA LEU A 178 -14.42 -12.22 16.07
C LEU A 178 -13.21 -12.10 16.99
N GLU A 179 -13.27 -12.64 18.21
CA GLU A 179 -12.14 -12.70 19.12
C GLU A 179 -10.96 -13.47 18.48
N LEU A 180 -11.24 -14.66 17.93
CA LEU A 180 -10.24 -15.48 17.26
C LEU A 180 -9.65 -14.79 16.01
N GLU A 181 -10.48 -14.08 15.23
CA GLU A 181 -9.98 -13.29 14.10
C GLU A 181 -9.04 -12.17 14.55
N ILE A 182 -9.34 -11.49 15.67
CA ILE A 182 -8.48 -10.43 16.23
C ILE A 182 -7.15 -11.02 16.67
N GLU A 183 -7.18 -12.12 17.41
CA GLU A 183 -5.98 -12.82 17.87
C GLU A 183 -5.16 -13.38 16.70
N GLY A 184 -5.82 -13.94 15.68
CA GLY A 184 -5.16 -14.39 14.45
C GLY A 184 -4.49 -13.26 13.66
N GLN A 185 -5.03 -12.04 13.69
CA GLN A 185 -4.39 -10.86 13.12
C GLN A 185 -3.16 -10.41 13.93
N ILE A 186 -3.19 -10.57 15.26
CA ILE A 186 -2.02 -10.32 16.11
C ILE A 186 -0.93 -11.33 15.77
N LEU A 187 -1.25 -12.63 15.73
CA LEU A 187 -0.31 -13.69 15.33
C LEU A 187 0.30 -13.42 13.95
N ALA A 188 -0.52 -13.00 12.98
CA ALA A 188 -0.06 -12.69 11.63
C ALA A 188 0.94 -11.53 11.59
N LEU A 189 0.68 -10.46 12.36
CA LEU A 189 1.59 -9.31 12.45
C LEU A 189 2.90 -9.69 13.14
N ASP A 190 2.82 -10.39 14.27
CA ASP A 190 4.00 -10.79 15.05
C ASP A 190 4.89 -11.73 14.22
N PHE A 191 4.29 -12.68 13.51
CA PHE A 191 5.03 -13.53 12.58
C PHE A 191 5.69 -12.73 11.45
N LEU A 192 4.98 -11.83 10.78
CA LEU A 192 5.55 -11.02 9.70
C LEU A 192 6.74 -10.19 10.20
N ARG A 193 6.71 -9.69 11.42
CA ARG A 193 7.83 -8.97 12.03
C ARG A 193 9.12 -9.80 12.18
N THR A 194 9.00 -11.13 12.16
CA THR A 194 10.15 -12.06 12.19
C THR A 194 10.63 -12.45 10.79
N VAL A 195 9.92 -12.02 9.72
CA VAL A 195 10.23 -12.38 8.33
C VAL A 195 11.12 -11.31 7.71
N ASP A 196 12.34 -11.67 7.36
CA ASP A 196 13.34 -10.79 6.74
C ASP A 196 13.68 -11.14 5.28
N ASP A 197 13.23 -12.30 4.82
CA ASP A 197 13.55 -12.89 3.51
C ASP A 197 12.42 -12.72 2.46
N VAL A 198 11.22 -12.28 2.86
CA VAL A 198 10.10 -11.97 1.97
C VAL A 198 9.79 -10.47 2.02
N ASN A 199 9.45 -9.89 0.87
CA ASN A 199 8.98 -8.51 0.81
C ASN A 199 7.48 -8.45 1.19
N TRP A 200 7.20 -7.98 2.39
CA TRP A 200 5.83 -7.89 2.91
C TRP A 200 5.47 -6.49 3.40
N THR A 201 4.20 -6.19 3.39
CA THR A 201 3.59 -5.02 4.03
C THR A 201 2.32 -5.44 4.77
N TYR A 202 2.11 -4.92 5.98
CA TYR A 202 0.91 -5.15 6.78
C TYR A 202 0.07 -3.88 6.84
N ALA A 203 -0.99 -3.80 6.03
CA ALA A 203 -1.86 -2.63 5.93
C ALA A 203 -3.00 -2.70 6.94
N THR A 204 -3.01 -1.79 7.92
CA THR A 204 -3.99 -1.81 9.01
C THR A 204 -5.10 -0.79 8.78
N PRO A 205 -6.36 -1.23 8.60
CA PRO A 205 -7.50 -0.33 8.52
C PRO A 205 -7.84 0.27 9.88
N PRO A 206 -8.57 1.40 9.92
CA PRO A 206 -9.13 1.92 11.17
C PRO A 206 -10.25 1.01 11.70
N LYS A 207 -10.63 1.20 12.97
CA LYS A 207 -11.74 0.46 13.58
C LYS A 207 -13.08 0.65 12.85
N ASN A 208 -13.27 1.80 12.20
CA ASN A 208 -14.50 2.13 11.47
C ASN A 208 -14.23 2.22 9.96
N LEU A 209 -14.34 1.08 9.27
CA LEU A 209 -14.40 1.02 7.81
C LEU A 209 -15.84 1.26 7.33
N THR A 210 -16.06 2.37 6.65
CA THR A 210 -17.41 2.79 6.22
C THR A 210 -17.68 2.52 4.74
N ASN A 211 -18.95 2.56 4.34
CA ASN A 211 -19.38 2.62 2.93
C ASN A 211 -19.45 4.08 2.43
N GLY A 212 -18.74 5.01 3.10
CA GLY A 212 -18.73 6.41 2.73
C GLY A 212 -18.17 6.65 1.33
N ARG A 213 -18.37 7.90 0.84
CA ARG A 213 -17.87 8.33 -0.48
C ARG A 213 -16.35 8.23 -0.55
N ARG A 214 -15.82 7.92 -1.73
CA ARG A 214 -14.41 8.06 -2.08
C ARG A 214 -14.03 9.54 -2.03
N LYS A 215 -13.07 9.92 -1.19
CA LYS A 215 -12.56 11.29 -1.05
C LYS A 215 -11.26 11.47 -1.83
N GLY A 216 -10.52 10.40 -2.08
CA GLY A 216 -9.21 10.44 -2.72
C GLY A 216 -8.07 10.86 -1.80
N THR A 217 -8.33 10.99 -0.49
CA THR A 217 -7.33 11.43 0.49
C THR A 217 -7.35 10.57 1.75
N TYR A 218 -6.18 10.34 2.33
CA TYR A 218 -6.00 9.61 3.58
C TYR A 218 -4.68 10.03 4.23
N ARG A 219 -4.48 9.61 5.47
CA ARG A 219 -3.22 9.72 6.21
C ARG A 219 -2.69 8.33 6.50
N THR A 220 -1.38 8.21 6.56
CA THR A 220 -0.69 6.99 6.97
C THR A 220 0.04 7.19 8.29
N GLY A 221 0.26 6.11 9.01
CA GLY A 221 1.06 6.07 10.23
C GLY A 221 1.61 4.67 10.45
N GLY A 222 2.43 4.51 11.49
CA GLY A 222 2.99 3.21 11.88
C GLY A 222 2.05 2.40 12.78
N ASP A 223 2.50 2.09 13.99
CA ASP A 223 1.78 1.23 14.94
C ASP A 223 0.59 1.91 15.61
N ARG A 224 0.58 3.24 15.68
CA ARG A 224 -0.41 3.98 16.46
C ARG A 224 -1.72 4.19 15.69
N MET A 225 -2.81 4.11 16.45
CA MET A 225 -4.15 4.41 15.95
C MET A 225 -4.25 5.89 15.56
N LEU A 226 -4.45 6.16 14.27
CA LEU A 226 -4.70 7.51 13.75
C LEU A 226 -6.09 7.98 14.16
N LYS A 227 -6.20 9.24 14.56
CA LYS A 227 -7.47 9.88 14.90
C LYS A 227 -7.59 11.22 14.17
N ASP A 228 -8.79 11.56 13.73
CA ASP A 228 -9.08 12.90 13.24
C ASP A 228 -9.22 13.91 14.41
N GLU A 229 -9.42 15.19 14.09
CA GLU A 229 -9.60 16.27 15.07
C GLU A 229 -10.76 16.05 16.05
N ARG A 230 -11.73 15.21 15.66
CA ARG A 230 -12.87 14.81 16.50
C ARG A 230 -12.62 13.51 17.26
N GLY A 231 -11.39 13.01 17.28
CA GLY A 231 -11.01 11.76 17.95
C GLY A 231 -11.52 10.49 17.24
N ARG A 232 -12.02 10.57 16.01
CA ARG A 232 -12.56 9.43 15.27
C ARG A 232 -11.44 8.72 14.49
N ASN A 233 -11.49 7.39 14.51
CA ASN A 233 -10.61 6.53 13.70
C ASN A 233 -11.48 5.85 12.64
N LEU A 234 -11.47 6.38 11.41
CA LEU A 234 -12.34 5.92 10.33
C LEU A 234 -11.75 6.22 8.94
N ILE A 235 -12.19 5.42 7.96
CA ILE A 235 -11.96 5.65 6.52
C ILE A 235 -13.09 4.99 5.71
N SER A 236 -13.33 5.43 4.48
CA SER A 236 -14.17 4.67 3.55
C SER A 236 -13.39 3.46 3.00
N ARG A 237 -14.09 2.38 2.64
CA ARG A 237 -13.46 1.21 2.00
C ARG A 237 -12.82 1.56 0.67
N ALA A 238 -13.43 2.52 -0.04
CA ALA A 238 -12.89 3.02 -1.29
C ALA A 238 -11.54 3.74 -1.10
N ASP A 239 -11.42 4.60 -0.10
CA ASP A 239 -10.14 5.29 0.18
C ASP A 239 -9.10 4.38 0.82
N PHE A 240 -9.52 3.37 1.60
CA PHE A 240 -8.60 2.33 2.06
C PHE A 240 -8.04 1.50 0.89
N ALA A 241 -8.86 1.24 -0.14
CA ALA A 241 -8.39 0.57 -1.36
C ALA A 241 -7.40 1.43 -2.15
N ILE A 242 -7.56 2.77 -2.18
CA ILE A 242 -6.56 3.69 -2.73
C ILE A 242 -5.21 3.47 -2.03
N ALA A 243 -5.19 3.49 -0.70
CA ALA A 243 -3.95 3.31 0.06
C ALA A 243 -3.28 1.94 -0.20
N LEU A 244 -4.07 0.88 -0.43
CA LEU A 244 -3.53 -0.44 -0.77
C LEU A 244 -2.93 -0.47 -2.18
N VAL A 245 -3.54 0.21 -3.15
CA VAL A 245 -3.00 0.27 -4.53
C VAL A 245 -1.82 1.23 -4.61
N ASP A 246 -1.82 2.35 -3.86
CA ASP A 246 -0.65 3.23 -3.72
C ASP A 246 0.55 2.47 -3.15
N GLU A 247 0.34 1.64 -2.11
CA GLU A 247 1.39 0.77 -1.57
C GLU A 247 1.81 -0.29 -2.59
N ALA A 248 0.87 -0.84 -3.36
CA ALA A 248 1.18 -1.76 -4.45
C ALA A 248 2.06 -1.11 -5.53
N GLN A 249 1.98 0.16 -5.80
CA GLN A 249 2.82 0.88 -6.75
C GLN A 249 4.15 1.33 -6.14
N SER A 250 4.11 1.90 -4.93
CA SER A 250 5.28 2.57 -4.33
C SER A 250 6.22 1.66 -3.54
N ASN A 251 5.71 0.55 -2.95
CA ASN A 251 6.46 -0.30 -2.00
C ASN A 251 7.11 0.50 -0.85
N ALA A 252 6.44 1.56 -0.41
CA ALA A 252 6.98 2.50 0.57
C ALA A 252 7.11 1.90 1.98
N ASN A 253 6.28 0.91 2.30
CA ASN A 253 6.24 0.27 3.62
C ASN A 253 6.79 -1.17 3.60
N ARG A 254 7.91 -1.37 2.89
CA ARG A 254 8.57 -2.67 2.80
C ARG A 254 8.96 -3.19 4.17
N LYS A 255 8.53 -4.42 4.50
CA LYS A 255 8.77 -5.10 5.79
C LYS A 255 8.28 -4.29 6.99
N GLN A 256 7.18 -3.57 6.80
CA GLN A 256 6.60 -2.72 7.82
C GLN A 256 5.08 -2.83 7.86
N ARG A 257 4.54 -2.44 8.99
CA ARG A 257 3.12 -2.15 9.11
C ARG A 257 2.89 -0.67 8.83
N PHE A 258 1.79 -0.34 8.15
CA PHE A 258 1.26 1.01 8.13
C PHE A 258 -0.23 1.04 8.46
N ALA A 259 -0.63 2.02 9.23
CA ALA A 259 -2.03 2.31 9.54
C ALA A 259 -2.56 3.35 8.56
N VAL A 260 -3.86 3.25 8.22
CA VAL A 260 -4.52 4.17 7.30
C VAL A 260 -5.80 4.71 7.91
N ALA A 261 -6.01 6.03 7.90
CA ALA A 261 -7.27 6.68 8.32
C ALA A 261 -7.38 8.09 7.70
N TYR A 262 -8.54 8.71 7.86
CA TYR A 262 -8.68 10.15 7.60
C TYR A 262 -8.00 11.00 8.65
#